data_d7052f7ce299489ca1d1540a3f530e00
#
_entry.id   d7052f7ce299489ca1d1540a3f530e00
#
_cell.length_a   1.000
_cell.length_b   1.000
_cell.length_c   1.000
_cell.angle_alpha   90.00
_cell.angle_beta   90.00
_cell.angle_gamma   90.00
#
_symmetry.space_group_name_H-M   'P 1'
#
loop_
_entity.id
_entity.type
_entity.pdbx_description
1 polymer ?
#
loop_
_entity_poly.entity_id
_entity_poly.type
_entity_poly.pdbx_seq_one_letter_code
_entity_poly.pdbx_strand_id
1 'polypeptide(L)'
;VRLYAEMSFNFGTADVYLDGELVENIILYGQEATGQLMFERTGLEEGEHTIRLVQNAWNINLDYISYLPEQDQPTPPETTVTVDAMDAQLVYTGVWNDDYHDVFQEGTARYAISAGASVEFEFTGSEIRWYGQNDSNFGVASVYIDNEFVQQVNVNGAAAVGKLLFQKTDLPAGSHTIRIVCDTPVIDLDYLTYTTKA
;
A
#
# COMPACT_ATOMS: atom_id res chain seq x y z
N VAL A 1 -10.42 3.35 19.08
CA VAL A 1 -11.82 3.37 19.55
C VAL A 1 -11.86 3.75 21.03
N ARG A 2 -12.85 4.50 21.42
CA ARG A 2 -13.11 4.90 22.81
C ARG A 2 -14.57 4.62 23.14
N LEU A 3 -14.82 4.18 24.37
CA LEU A 3 -16.15 3.90 24.90
C LEU A 3 -16.40 4.79 26.12
N TYR A 4 -17.51 5.48 26.09
CA TYR A 4 -17.96 6.36 27.16
C TYR A 4 -19.26 5.87 27.74
N ALA A 5 -19.38 5.91 29.08
CA ALA A 5 -20.53 5.44 29.78
C ALA A 5 -20.85 6.32 31.00
N GLU A 6 -22.01 6.10 31.58
CA GLU A 6 -22.36 6.67 32.87
C GLU A 6 -21.87 5.76 34.01
N MET A 7 -21.54 6.37 35.13
CA MET A 7 -21.30 5.69 36.40
C MET A 7 -22.42 5.96 37.38
N SER A 8 -22.84 4.96 38.13
CA SER A 8 -23.83 5.11 39.21
C SER A 8 -23.66 4.00 40.24
N PHE A 9 -24.18 4.21 41.47
CA PHE A 9 -24.24 3.20 42.51
C PHE A 9 -25.19 2.00 42.18
N ASN A 10 -25.98 2.14 41.12
CA ASN A 10 -26.90 1.09 40.64
C ASN A 10 -26.36 0.34 39.41
N PHE A 11 -25.15 0.70 38.94
CA PHE A 11 -24.54 0.07 37.77
C PHE A 11 -23.55 -1.01 38.20
N GLY A 12 -23.21 -1.87 37.27
CA GLY A 12 -22.39 -3.04 37.49
C GLY A 12 -21.08 -3.05 36.69
N THR A 13 -20.81 -4.18 36.12
CA THR A 13 -19.60 -4.42 35.32
C THR A 13 -19.96 -4.96 33.94
N ALA A 14 -19.07 -4.70 32.97
CA ALA A 14 -19.17 -5.28 31.65
C ALA A 14 -17.79 -5.72 31.12
N ASP A 15 -17.81 -6.79 30.36
CA ASP A 15 -16.65 -7.22 29.58
C ASP A 15 -16.64 -6.53 28.22
N VAL A 16 -15.50 -6.01 27.84
CA VAL A 16 -15.24 -5.43 26.53
C VAL A 16 -14.50 -6.45 25.69
N TYR A 17 -15.08 -6.79 24.54
CA TYR A 17 -14.45 -7.62 23.53
C TYR A 17 -14.12 -6.77 22.32
N LEU A 18 -12.93 -6.98 21.76
CA LEU A 18 -12.50 -6.41 20.49
C LEU A 18 -12.13 -7.58 19.56
N ASP A 19 -12.75 -7.62 18.39
CA ASP A 19 -12.56 -8.68 17.37
C ASP A 19 -12.74 -10.11 17.92
N GLY A 20 -13.65 -10.23 18.90
CA GLY A 20 -13.97 -11.49 19.55
C GLY A 20 -13.11 -11.84 20.76
N GLU A 21 -12.02 -11.13 21.01
CA GLU A 21 -11.16 -11.34 22.17
C GLU A 21 -11.58 -10.45 23.35
N LEU A 22 -11.57 -11.00 24.56
CA LEU A 22 -11.78 -10.24 25.80
C LEU A 22 -10.55 -9.35 26.06
N VAL A 23 -10.73 -8.04 26.03
CA VAL A 23 -9.63 -7.08 26.20
C VAL A 23 -9.67 -6.34 27.53
N GLU A 24 -10.85 -6.16 28.13
CA GLU A 24 -10.98 -5.46 29.41
C GLU A 24 -12.28 -5.81 30.13
N ASN A 25 -12.27 -5.71 31.46
CA ASN A 25 -13.48 -5.68 32.28
C ASN A 25 -13.63 -4.28 32.87
N ILE A 26 -14.72 -3.57 32.51
CA ILE A 26 -14.99 -2.20 32.97
C ILE A 26 -15.97 -2.21 34.16
N ILE A 27 -15.75 -1.28 35.10
CA ILE A 27 -16.56 -1.09 36.28
C ILE A 27 -17.31 0.22 36.18
N LEU A 28 -18.64 0.16 36.13
CA LEU A 28 -19.53 1.32 36.07
C LEU A 28 -20.13 1.70 37.42
N TYR A 29 -19.91 0.85 38.45
CA TYR A 29 -20.33 1.13 39.83
C TYR A 29 -19.47 2.25 40.43
N GLY A 30 -20.08 3.32 40.91
CA GLY A 30 -19.38 4.41 41.57
C GLY A 30 -20.22 5.66 41.75
N GLN A 31 -19.56 6.77 42.08
CA GLN A 31 -20.23 8.05 42.16
C GLN A 31 -20.85 8.42 40.81
N GLU A 32 -22.06 8.99 40.85
CA GLU A 32 -22.78 9.41 39.64
C GLU A 32 -21.93 10.37 38.81
N ALA A 33 -21.69 9.99 37.56
CA ALA A 33 -20.96 10.74 36.56
C ALA A 33 -21.36 10.32 35.16
N THR A 34 -21.50 11.28 34.25
CA THR A 34 -21.85 11.04 32.85
C THR A 34 -20.64 11.23 31.94
N GLY A 35 -20.62 10.59 30.77
CA GLY A 35 -19.60 10.77 29.76
C GLY A 35 -18.19 10.34 30.21
N GLN A 36 -18.08 9.35 31.08
CA GLN A 36 -16.80 8.88 31.57
C GLN A 36 -16.15 7.96 30.54
N LEU A 37 -14.86 8.18 30.26
CA LEU A 37 -14.07 7.28 29.41
C LEU A 37 -13.83 5.98 30.20
N MET A 38 -14.46 4.89 29.74
CA MET A 38 -14.39 3.60 30.39
C MET A 38 -13.42 2.63 29.71
N PHE A 39 -13.18 2.83 28.43
CA PHE A 39 -12.25 1.99 27.65
C PHE A 39 -11.65 2.80 26.49
N GLU A 40 -10.36 2.59 26.23
CA GLU A 40 -9.66 3.15 25.08
C GLU A 40 -8.72 2.09 24.47
N ARG A 41 -8.76 1.97 23.14
CA ARG A 41 -7.80 1.20 22.37
C ARG A 41 -7.30 2.01 21.19
N THR A 42 -5.99 2.18 21.14
CA THR A 42 -5.27 2.86 20.03
C THR A 42 -4.41 1.85 19.29
N GLY A 43 -3.92 2.19 18.10
CA GLY A 43 -3.03 1.34 17.32
C GLY A 43 -3.69 0.07 16.80
N LEU A 44 -4.99 0.11 16.50
CA LEU A 44 -5.64 -0.95 15.73
C LEU A 44 -5.11 -0.92 14.30
N GLU A 45 -4.96 -2.08 13.69
CA GLU A 45 -4.64 -2.20 12.27
C GLU A 45 -5.76 -1.60 11.41
N GLU A 46 -5.44 -1.22 10.17
CA GLU A 46 -6.49 -0.72 9.26
C GLU A 46 -7.46 -1.86 8.92
N GLY A 47 -8.75 -1.57 8.97
CA GLY A 47 -9.76 -2.56 8.62
C GLY A 47 -11.05 -2.45 9.44
N GLU A 48 -11.89 -3.47 9.28
CA GLU A 48 -13.14 -3.61 10.01
C GLU A 48 -12.87 -4.22 11.38
N HIS A 49 -13.29 -3.53 12.44
CA HIS A 49 -13.17 -3.98 13.82
C HIS A 49 -14.54 -4.07 14.49
N THR A 50 -14.70 -5.09 15.33
CA THR A 50 -15.93 -5.31 16.10
C THR A 50 -15.68 -5.07 17.57
N ILE A 51 -16.39 -4.10 18.17
CA ILE A 51 -16.44 -3.94 19.61
C ILE A 51 -17.75 -4.50 20.15
N ARG A 52 -17.67 -5.33 21.20
CA ARG A 52 -18.83 -5.95 21.86
C ARG A 52 -18.72 -5.76 23.36
N LEU A 53 -19.81 -5.31 23.97
CA LEU A 53 -19.98 -5.20 25.40
C LEU A 53 -20.87 -6.33 25.91
N VAL A 54 -20.44 -7.00 26.95
CA VAL A 54 -21.23 -8.04 27.63
C VAL A 54 -21.40 -7.65 29.08
N GLN A 55 -22.64 -7.43 29.46
CA GLN A 55 -23.02 -7.15 30.87
C GLN A 55 -22.75 -8.38 31.74
N ASN A 56 -22.00 -8.20 32.83
CA ASN A 56 -21.73 -9.29 33.80
C ASN A 56 -22.63 -9.24 35.03
N ALA A 57 -22.89 -8.04 35.55
CA ALA A 57 -23.72 -7.85 36.72
C ALA A 57 -24.41 -6.50 36.69
N TRP A 58 -25.65 -6.45 37.18
CA TRP A 58 -26.48 -5.28 37.30
C TRP A 58 -26.67 -4.52 35.98
N ASN A 59 -27.13 -3.28 36.01
CA ASN A 59 -27.34 -2.48 34.84
C ASN A 59 -26.00 -1.89 34.32
N ILE A 60 -25.92 -1.71 33.00
CA ILE A 60 -24.90 -0.91 32.37
C ILE A 60 -25.61 0.17 31.53
N ASN A 61 -24.99 1.32 31.39
CA ASN A 61 -25.44 2.39 30.51
C ASN A 61 -24.28 2.84 29.62
N LEU A 62 -24.42 2.58 28.33
CA LEU A 62 -23.51 3.07 27.30
C LEU A 62 -24.01 4.45 26.86
N ASP A 63 -23.16 5.46 26.96
CA ASP A 63 -23.45 6.81 26.50
C ASP A 63 -23.16 6.92 24.99
N TYR A 64 -21.89 6.77 24.60
CA TYR A 64 -21.51 6.75 23.18
C TYR A 64 -20.18 6.01 22.96
N ILE A 65 -19.95 5.68 21.70
CA ILE A 65 -18.66 5.19 21.19
C ILE A 65 -18.09 6.23 20.25
N SER A 66 -16.81 6.55 20.37
CA SER A 66 -16.07 7.34 19.41
C SER A 66 -14.96 6.53 18.76
N TYR A 67 -14.74 6.76 17.49
CA TYR A 67 -13.64 6.18 16.74
C TYR A 67 -13.13 7.22 15.72
N LEU A 68 -11.87 7.08 15.34
CA LEU A 68 -11.34 7.83 14.22
C LEU A 68 -11.58 6.97 12.97
N PRO A 69 -12.36 7.45 12.00
CA PRO A 69 -12.46 6.77 10.71
C PRO A 69 -11.09 6.83 9.99
N GLU A 70 -10.86 5.90 9.10
CA GLU A 70 -9.60 5.75 8.33
C GLU A 70 -9.13 7.09 7.70
N GLN A 71 -10.06 7.96 7.30
CA GLN A 71 -9.78 9.27 6.69
C GLN A 71 -9.20 10.32 7.65
N ASP A 72 -9.34 10.14 8.96
CA ASP A 72 -8.87 11.09 9.99
C ASP A 72 -7.60 10.61 10.70
N GLN A 73 -7.10 9.41 10.40
CA GLN A 73 -5.79 9.00 10.87
C GLN A 73 -4.72 9.72 10.03
N PRO A 74 -3.67 10.28 10.67
CA PRO A 74 -2.55 10.78 9.89
C PRO A 74 -2.00 9.60 9.07
N THR A 75 -2.14 9.68 7.75
CA THR A 75 -1.52 8.70 6.86
C THR A 75 -0.04 8.61 7.21
N PRO A 76 0.51 7.41 7.42
CA PRO A 76 1.94 7.26 7.60
C PRO A 76 2.68 7.98 6.47
N PRO A 77 3.82 8.62 6.75
CA PRO A 77 4.56 9.33 5.72
C PRO A 77 4.90 8.38 4.58
N GLU A 78 4.43 8.72 3.39
CA GLU A 78 4.76 7.96 2.18
C GLU A 78 6.19 8.27 1.76
N THR A 79 6.97 7.23 1.51
CA THR A 79 8.33 7.35 1.00
C THR A 79 8.40 6.76 -0.40
N THR A 80 8.88 7.55 -1.35
CA THR A 80 9.17 7.06 -2.71
C THR A 80 10.57 6.47 -2.73
N VAL A 81 10.66 5.22 -3.16
CA VAL A 81 11.92 4.50 -3.38
C VAL A 81 12.17 4.43 -4.89
N THR A 82 13.41 4.69 -5.31
CA THR A 82 13.85 4.55 -6.69
C THR A 82 14.70 3.29 -6.83
N VAL A 83 14.47 2.53 -7.88
CA VAL A 83 15.17 1.29 -8.24
C VAL A 83 15.76 1.46 -9.62
N ASP A 84 17.08 1.57 -9.71
CA ASP A 84 17.81 1.72 -10.97
C ASP A 84 17.73 0.44 -11.82
N ALA A 85 17.86 0.56 -13.13
CA ALA A 85 17.84 -0.59 -14.04
C ALA A 85 18.93 -1.63 -13.78
N MET A 86 20.00 -1.27 -13.07
CA MET A 86 21.10 -2.19 -12.69
C MET A 86 20.91 -2.79 -11.30
N ASP A 87 19.84 -2.46 -10.58
CA ASP A 87 19.61 -2.99 -9.24
C ASP A 87 19.50 -4.52 -9.26
N ALA A 88 20.16 -5.17 -8.31
CA ALA A 88 20.23 -6.62 -8.20
C ALA A 88 18.88 -7.29 -7.85
N GLN A 89 17.90 -6.53 -7.40
CA GLN A 89 16.55 -7.01 -7.11
C GLN A 89 15.70 -7.19 -8.39
N LEU A 90 16.11 -6.59 -9.51
CA LEU A 90 15.44 -6.77 -10.80
C LEU A 90 15.82 -8.10 -11.44
N VAL A 91 14.82 -8.91 -11.76
CA VAL A 91 15.01 -10.22 -12.38
C VAL A 91 14.73 -10.12 -13.87
N TYR A 92 15.78 -10.15 -14.68
CA TYR A 92 15.73 -10.09 -16.13
C TYR A 92 15.65 -11.48 -16.76
N THR A 93 14.77 -11.64 -17.74
CA THR A 93 14.64 -12.86 -18.56
C THR A 93 14.77 -12.49 -20.03
N GLY A 94 15.45 -13.32 -20.82
CA GLY A 94 15.76 -13.05 -22.22
C GLY A 94 17.01 -12.17 -22.38
N VAL A 95 17.12 -11.50 -23.53
CA VAL A 95 18.31 -10.70 -23.85
C VAL A 95 18.03 -9.22 -23.58
N TRP A 96 18.76 -8.70 -22.62
CA TRP A 96 18.81 -7.29 -22.30
C TRP A 96 20.23 -6.77 -22.49
N ASN A 97 20.36 -5.55 -22.98
CA ASN A 97 21.64 -4.87 -23.16
C ASN A 97 21.70 -3.68 -22.21
N ASP A 98 22.90 -3.40 -21.71
CA ASP A 98 23.16 -2.25 -20.86
C ASP A 98 23.36 -1.01 -21.75
N ASP A 99 22.86 0.13 -21.30
CA ASP A 99 23.07 1.45 -21.90
C ASP A 99 23.59 2.41 -20.82
N TYR A 100 24.64 3.17 -21.16
CA TYR A 100 25.34 4.04 -20.22
C TYR A 100 25.38 5.45 -20.79
N HIS A 101 24.59 6.35 -20.22
CA HIS A 101 24.56 7.75 -20.65
C HIS A 101 24.09 8.66 -19.51
N ASP A 102 24.69 9.83 -19.37
CA ASP A 102 24.41 10.83 -18.32
C ASP A 102 22.94 11.32 -18.28
N VAL A 103 22.15 11.02 -19.30
CA VAL A 103 20.71 11.39 -19.35
C VAL A 103 19.81 10.44 -18.58
N PHE A 104 20.32 9.24 -18.22
CA PHE A 104 19.58 8.25 -17.43
C PHE A 104 19.71 8.49 -15.94
N GLN A 105 18.77 7.96 -15.19
CA GLN A 105 18.87 7.89 -13.74
C GLN A 105 20.14 7.12 -13.37
N GLU A 106 20.98 7.68 -12.51
CA GLU A 106 22.30 7.12 -12.14
C GLU A 106 23.23 6.81 -13.34
N GLY A 107 22.91 7.31 -14.54
CA GLY A 107 23.70 7.14 -15.76
C GLY A 107 23.53 5.80 -16.45
N THR A 108 22.51 5.01 -16.11
CA THR A 108 22.32 3.64 -16.60
C THR A 108 20.89 3.37 -17.02
N ALA A 109 20.72 2.53 -18.05
CA ALA A 109 19.45 1.95 -18.45
C ALA A 109 19.67 0.55 -19.01
N ARG A 110 18.61 -0.24 -19.17
CA ARG A 110 18.64 -1.52 -19.88
C ARG A 110 17.55 -1.56 -20.94
N TYR A 111 17.86 -2.15 -22.09
CA TYR A 111 16.90 -2.28 -23.17
C TYR A 111 16.82 -3.70 -23.73
N ALA A 112 15.61 -4.12 -24.05
CA ALA A 112 15.31 -5.40 -24.68
C ALA A 112 15.15 -5.23 -26.19
N ILE A 113 15.76 -6.14 -26.95
CA ILE A 113 15.71 -6.15 -28.43
C ILE A 113 14.98 -7.34 -29.01
N SER A 114 14.36 -8.17 -28.18
CA SER A 114 13.64 -9.37 -28.61
C SER A 114 12.29 -9.52 -27.90
N ALA A 115 11.28 -9.88 -28.66
CA ALA A 115 9.99 -10.21 -28.11
C ALA A 115 10.09 -11.35 -27.09
N GLY A 116 9.32 -11.27 -25.99
CA GLY A 116 9.33 -12.21 -24.88
C GLY A 116 10.40 -11.95 -23.82
N ALA A 117 11.34 -11.04 -24.04
CA ALA A 117 12.22 -10.58 -22.96
C ALA A 117 11.37 -9.87 -21.89
N SER A 118 11.69 -10.08 -20.61
CA SER A 118 10.95 -9.46 -19.50
C SER A 118 11.83 -9.06 -18.36
N VAL A 119 11.34 -8.15 -17.54
CA VAL A 119 11.89 -7.79 -16.23
C VAL A 119 10.80 -7.92 -15.18
N GLU A 120 11.16 -8.46 -14.02
CA GLU A 120 10.28 -8.58 -12.85
C GLU A 120 10.91 -7.90 -11.64
N PHE A 121 10.07 -7.28 -10.82
CA PHE A 121 10.45 -6.65 -9.58
C PHE A 121 9.37 -6.85 -8.53
N GLU A 122 9.77 -7.32 -7.34
CA GLU A 122 8.90 -7.43 -6.17
C GLU A 122 9.07 -6.18 -5.28
N PHE A 123 7.97 -5.57 -4.85
CA PHE A 123 7.96 -4.38 -4.00
C PHE A 123 6.85 -4.46 -2.96
N THR A 124 7.00 -3.75 -1.86
CA THR A 124 5.94 -3.57 -0.86
C THR A 124 5.50 -2.11 -0.87
N GLY A 125 4.26 -1.88 -1.28
CA GLY A 125 3.75 -0.52 -1.42
C GLY A 125 2.40 -0.44 -2.10
N SER A 126 1.91 0.79 -2.31
CA SER A 126 0.60 1.06 -2.90
C SER A 126 0.65 1.66 -4.30
N GLU A 127 1.85 1.92 -4.80
CA GLU A 127 2.06 2.53 -6.12
C GLU A 127 3.37 2.06 -6.72
N ILE A 128 3.39 1.88 -8.06
CA ILE A 128 4.57 1.57 -8.85
C ILE A 128 4.55 2.38 -10.15
N ARG A 129 5.71 2.89 -10.56
CA ARG A 129 5.91 3.61 -11.81
C ARG A 129 7.11 3.04 -12.56
N TRP A 130 6.99 2.98 -13.90
CA TRP A 130 8.05 2.62 -14.81
C TRP A 130 8.44 3.84 -15.64
N TYR A 131 9.74 4.17 -15.62
CA TYR A 131 10.35 5.22 -16.39
C TYR A 131 11.33 4.65 -17.42
N GLY A 132 11.38 5.26 -18.59
CA GLY A 132 12.25 4.87 -19.69
C GLY A 132 12.20 5.88 -20.82
N GLN A 133 12.45 5.41 -22.04
CA GLN A 133 12.50 6.23 -23.23
C GLN A 133 11.37 5.93 -24.20
N ASN A 134 11.04 6.94 -25.01
CA ASN A 134 10.35 6.76 -26.28
C ASN A 134 11.30 7.05 -27.42
N ASP A 135 11.19 6.30 -28.51
CA ASP A 135 11.80 6.61 -29.79
C ASP A 135 10.96 6.06 -30.94
N SER A 136 11.20 6.55 -32.15
CA SER A 136 10.47 6.17 -33.36
C SER A 136 10.70 4.72 -33.79
N ASN A 137 11.77 4.09 -33.32
CA ASN A 137 12.11 2.68 -33.53
C ASN A 137 11.83 1.77 -32.35
N PHE A 138 11.22 2.32 -31.29
CA PHE A 138 10.79 1.54 -30.13
C PHE A 138 9.45 0.85 -30.38
N GLY A 139 9.09 -0.10 -29.53
CA GLY A 139 7.97 -0.99 -29.73
C GLY A 139 6.88 -0.88 -28.68
N VAL A 140 6.46 -2.03 -28.21
CA VAL A 140 5.32 -2.18 -27.31
C VAL A 140 5.68 -3.16 -26.20
N ALA A 141 5.23 -2.87 -24.99
CA ALA A 141 5.35 -3.75 -23.83
C ALA A 141 3.99 -4.07 -23.22
N SER A 142 3.83 -5.27 -22.71
CA SER A 142 2.73 -5.64 -21.81
C SER A 142 3.17 -5.56 -20.37
N VAL A 143 2.37 -4.91 -19.52
CA VAL A 143 2.62 -4.76 -18.09
C VAL A 143 1.63 -5.59 -17.29
N TYR A 144 2.15 -6.34 -16.32
CA TYR A 144 1.41 -7.17 -15.39
C TYR A 144 1.70 -6.73 -13.95
N ILE A 145 0.68 -6.78 -13.11
CA ILE A 145 0.82 -6.66 -11.65
C ILE A 145 0.25 -7.95 -11.04
N ASP A 146 1.01 -8.59 -10.16
CA ASP A 146 0.64 -9.85 -9.50
C ASP A 146 0.19 -10.94 -10.49
N ASN A 147 0.88 -11.01 -11.64
CA ASN A 147 0.60 -11.87 -12.78
C ASN A 147 -0.71 -11.55 -13.55
N GLU A 148 -1.46 -10.52 -13.17
CA GLU A 148 -2.61 -10.05 -13.91
C GLU A 148 -2.21 -9.00 -14.95
N PHE A 149 -2.69 -9.16 -16.21
CA PHE A 149 -2.46 -8.16 -17.25
C PHE A 149 -3.16 -6.85 -16.90
N VAL A 150 -2.40 -5.75 -16.90
CA VAL A 150 -2.93 -4.43 -16.58
C VAL A 150 -3.13 -3.60 -17.84
N GLN A 151 -2.06 -3.43 -18.63
CA GLN A 151 -2.15 -2.65 -19.86
C GLN A 151 -0.99 -2.95 -20.82
N GLN A 152 -1.20 -2.58 -22.07
CA GLN A 152 -0.16 -2.50 -23.08
C GLN A 152 0.36 -1.06 -23.19
N VAL A 153 1.68 -0.88 -23.17
CA VAL A 153 2.37 0.40 -23.24
C VAL A 153 3.08 0.50 -24.59
N ASN A 154 2.69 1.48 -25.38
CA ASN A 154 3.37 1.79 -26.64
C ASN A 154 4.45 2.85 -26.37
N VAL A 155 5.71 2.47 -26.55
CA VAL A 155 6.88 3.35 -26.38
C VAL A 155 7.45 3.84 -27.72
N ASN A 156 6.79 3.52 -28.83
CA ASN A 156 7.07 4.13 -30.14
C ASN A 156 6.54 5.57 -30.16
N GLY A 157 7.37 6.52 -30.50
CA GLY A 157 6.96 7.92 -30.55
C GLY A 157 8.12 8.90 -30.72
N ALA A 158 7.85 10.16 -30.43
CA ALA A 158 8.90 11.18 -30.44
C ALA A 158 9.94 10.87 -29.36
N ALA A 159 11.22 11.03 -29.70
CA ALA A 159 12.32 10.75 -28.78
C ALA A 159 12.19 11.56 -27.49
N ALA A 160 12.20 10.87 -26.36
CA ALA A 160 12.13 11.43 -25.01
C ALA A 160 12.77 10.47 -24.02
N VAL A 161 13.57 10.98 -23.10
CA VAL A 161 14.27 10.22 -22.04
C VAL A 161 13.66 10.55 -20.69
N GLY A 162 13.74 9.61 -19.74
CA GLY A 162 13.21 9.77 -18.37
C GLY A 162 11.69 9.94 -18.33
N LYS A 163 11.00 9.37 -19.32
CA LYS A 163 9.55 9.49 -19.46
C LYS A 163 8.84 8.50 -18.56
N LEU A 164 7.78 8.96 -17.87
CA LEU A 164 6.83 8.06 -17.23
C LEU A 164 6.08 7.27 -18.32
N LEU A 165 6.34 5.97 -18.40
CA LEU A 165 5.77 5.06 -19.39
C LEU A 165 4.53 4.33 -18.85
N PHE A 166 4.56 3.97 -17.56
CA PHE A 166 3.48 3.27 -16.86
C PHE A 166 3.38 3.73 -15.41
N GLN A 167 2.15 3.74 -14.91
CA GLN A 167 1.86 3.98 -13.50
C GLN A 167 0.67 3.13 -13.06
N LYS A 168 0.77 2.53 -11.88
CA LYS A 168 -0.34 1.90 -11.18
C LYS A 168 -0.39 2.44 -9.76
N THR A 169 -1.50 3.06 -9.39
CA THR A 169 -1.82 3.56 -8.06
C THR A 169 -2.88 2.70 -7.40
N ASP A 170 -3.15 2.97 -6.14
CA ASP A 170 -4.24 2.35 -5.37
C ASP A 170 -4.14 0.82 -5.30
N LEU A 171 -2.93 0.29 -5.26
CA LEU A 171 -2.70 -1.10 -4.93
C LEU A 171 -3.05 -1.34 -3.45
N PRO A 172 -3.62 -2.49 -3.10
CA PRO A 172 -3.79 -2.87 -1.69
C PRO A 172 -2.46 -2.80 -0.93
N ALA A 173 -2.50 -2.60 0.37
CA ALA A 173 -1.28 -2.68 1.17
C ALA A 173 -0.72 -4.11 1.13
N GLY A 174 0.58 -4.25 0.86
CA GLY A 174 1.22 -5.56 0.79
C GLY A 174 2.36 -5.66 -0.22
N SER A 175 2.83 -6.89 -0.43
CA SER A 175 3.82 -7.21 -1.45
C SER A 175 3.15 -7.40 -2.80
N HIS A 176 3.74 -6.81 -3.83
CA HIS A 176 3.30 -6.86 -5.22
C HIS A 176 4.47 -7.17 -6.15
N THR A 177 4.16 -7.71 -7.30
CA THR A 177 5.14 -7.95 -8.37
C THR A 177 4.74 -7.20 -9.62
N ILE A 178 5.61 -6.33 -10.13
CA ILE A 178 5.48 -5.81 -11.49
C ILE A 178 6.28 -6.68 -12.46
N ARG A 179 5.70 -7.02 -13.61
CA ARG A 179 6.39 -7.66 -14.73
C ARG A 179 6.12 -6.89 -16.02
N ILE A 180 7.20 -6.50 -16.70
CA ILE A 180 7.17 -5.78 -17.97
C ILE A 180 7.71 -6.74 -19.04
N VAL A 181 6.93 -7.02 -20.07
CA VAL A 181 7.26 -7.95 -21.16
C VAL A 181 7.37 -7.18 -22.46
N CYS A 182 8.47 -7.36 -23.17
CA CYS A 182 8.66 -6.84 -24.52
C CYS A 182 7.78 -7.64 -25.51
N ASP A 183 6.73 -7.02 -26.04
CA ASP A 183 5.88 -7.65 -27.06
C ASP A 183 6.49 -7.45 -28.46
N THR A 184 6.93 -6.22 -28.73
CA THR A 184 7.68 -5.87 -29.94
C THR A 184 8.88 -5.00 -29.56
N PRO A 185 10.08 -5.29 -30.12
CA PRO A 185 11.28 -4.54 -29.79
C PRO A 185 11.25 -3.12 -30.41
N VAL A 186 11.87 -2.15 -29.76
CA VAL A 186 12.69 -2.13 -28.58
C VAL A 186 11.84 -1.57 -27.41
N ILE A 187 12.10 -2.04 -26.19
CA ILE A 187 11.66 -1.37 -24.96
C ILE A 187 12.85 -1.16 -24.06
N ASP A 188 12.83 -0.15 -23.21
CA ASP A 188 13.86 0.05 -22.20
C ASP A 188 13.29 0.24 -20.80
N LEU A 189 14.15 0.06 -19.81
CA LEU A 189 13.97 0.41 -18.42
C LEU A 189 15.11 1.33 -18.01
N ASP A 190 14.78 2.56 -17.64
CA ASP A 190 15.70 3.49 -16.97
C ASP A 190 15.64 3.22 -15.46
N TYR A 191 14.48 3.39 -14.84
CA TYR A 191 14.26 3.08 -13.44
C TYR A 191 12.78 2.79 -13.13
N LEU A 192 12.55 2.18 -11.96
CA LEU A 192 11.24 2.10 -11.33
C LEU A 192 11.20 3.02 -10.12
N THR A 193 10.00 3.49 -9.77
CA THR A 193 9.75 4.05 -8.45
C THR A 193 8.53 3.39 -7.83
N TYR A 194 8.56 3.15 -6.52
CA TYR A 194 7.40 2.69 -5.79
C TYR A 194 7.23 3.47 -4.49
N THR A 195 6.00 3.52 -3.98
CA THR A 195 5.67 4.26 -2.77
C THR A 195 5.38 3.28 -1.64
N THR A 196 6.14 3.37 -0.56
CA THR A 196 5.91 2.62 0.68
C THR A 196 5.18 3.49 1.68
N LYS A 197 4.35 2.87 2.52
CA LYS A 197 3.84 3.48 3.75
C LYS A 197 4.67 2.95 4.92
N ALA A 198 5.13 3.84 5.80
CA ALA A 198 5.88 3.50 7.00
C ALA A 198 5.01 2.81 8.04
#